data_77e30aa33e6fbfb3d106737bece4b194
#
_entry.id   77e30aa33e6fbfb3d106737bece4b194
#
_cell.length_a   1.000
_cell.length_b   1.000
_cell.length_c   1.000
_cell.angle_alpha   90.00
_cell.angle_beta   90.00
_cell.angle_gamma   90.00
#
_symmetry.space_group_name_H-M   'P 1'
#
loop_
_entity.id
_entity.type
_entity.pdbx_description
1 polymer ?
#
loop_
_entity_poly.entity_id
_entity_poly.type
_entity_poly.pdbx_seq_one_letter_code
_entity_poly.pdbx_strand_id
1 'polypeptide(L)'
;MQPADLFSMIAQQYLIEGQHRLRYSVETANQVQTESETLVFVIDKTAPVFEDEGALIFPEEIISDGLTAAWLDTHDDTLLAEVPAYFSPSPGDIITWYWSSTPTGSEHTGTLTLEASDIGSAINIAFGRQLILESGDGIRYASYRLKDRSGNAGPRALAVSLLVCAQPVPRVLPPPRVQEATGSASASRLDPVDVFQGATVSIPEDAVIFPGETVRVQWAEPGSVGSFLTEIADSRLFSIPPTQVAQHFGKSIPVYYEVFEKSADSPHISDRHTLSIMGMTGFPVVQCDKVSGGRLSLHDIAEGGYARFTLDSWSFMGTDQFVSVEVHGLSSADNALLVVSVLDEYPVPVVDDEIDAGHISKTDLNRFMIGTQLDVRVRVSFDQTLSWQPFPSLRATLYA
;
A
#
# COMPACT_ATOMS: atom_id res chain seq x y z
N MET A 1 -8.15 -3.55 -82.11
CA MET A 1 -6.87 -2.84 -81.78
C MET A 1 -6.91 -2.46 -80.37
N GLN A 2 -6.06 -3.08 -79.50
CA GLN A 2 -5.85 -2.51 -78.13
C GLN A 2 -5.14 -1.19 -78.34
N PRO A 3 -5.50 -0.10 -77.55
CA PRO A 3 -4.77 1.15 -77.61
C PRO A 3 -3.34 0.84 -77.19
N ALA A 4 -2.36 1.12 -78.03
CA ALA A 4 -0.98 1.11 -77.61
C ALA A 4 -0.80 2.23 -76.59
N ASP A 5 -0.22 1.89 -75.41
CA ASP A 5 0.13 2.89 -74.36
C ASP A 5 1.11 3.86 -75.01
N LEU A 6 0.68 5.12 -75.17
CA LEU A 6 1.51 6.21 -75.64
C LEU A 6 2.34 6.79 -74.53
N PHE A 7 3.64 6.49 -74.52
CA PHE A 7 4.59 7.07 -73.57
C PHE A 7 5.36 8.21 -74.26
N SER A 8 5.47 9.34 -73.53
CA SER A 8 6.38 10.41 -73.89
C SER A 8 7.38 10.60 -72.74
N MET A 9 8.66 10.64 -73.05
CA MET A 9 9.73 10.90 -72.06
C MET A 9 10.03 12.37 -72.04
N ILE A 10 10.00 12.96 -70.81
CA ILE A 10 10.46 14.32 -70.58
C ILE A 10 11.93 14.24 -70.14
N ALA A 11 12.79 14.92 -70.85
CA ALA A 11 14.21 14.93 -70.55
C ALA A 11 14.48 15.60 -69.19
N GLN A 12 15.38 15.04 -68.38
CA GLN A 12 15.72 15.47 -67.04
C GLN A 12 16.07 16.97 -66.95
N GLN A 13 16.63 17.53 -67.95
CA GLN A 13 16.98 18.97 -68.02
C GLN A 13 15.79 19.90 -67.90
N TYR A 14 14.56 19.43 -68.20
CA TYR A 14 13.33 20.20 -68.04
C TYR A 14 12.63 19.94 -66.71
N LEU A 15 13.12 18.99 -65.94
CA LEU A 15 12.57 18.66 -64.62
C LEU A 15 13.37 19.40 -63.54
N ILE A 16 13.38 20.73 -63.60
CA ILE A 16 13.98 21.60 -62.59
C ILE A 16 13.02 21.87 -61.46
N GLU A 17 13.51 22.32 -60.33
CA GLU A 17 12.69 22.68 -59.19
C GLU A 17 11.74 23.86 -59.52
N GLY A 18 10.48 23.75 -59.02
CA GLY A 18 9.45 24.73 -59.25
C GLY A 18 8.17 24.22 -59.89
N GLN A 19 7.27 25.15 -60.17
CA GLN A 19 5.97 24.84 -60.80
C GLN A 19 6.13 24.65 -62.31
N HIS A 20 5.61 23.51 -62.83
CA HIS A 20 5.62 23.13 -64.24
C HIS A 20 4.22 23.04 -64.78
N ARG A 21 4.11 23.26 -66.10
CA ARG A 21 2.88 23.09 -66.86
C ARG A 21 3.14 22.16 -68.03
N LEU A 22 2.42 21.06 -68.07
CA LEU A 22 2.52 20.03 -69.12
C LEU A 22 1.23 19.97 -69.89
N ARG A 23 1.34 19.99 -71.20
CA ARG A 23 0.27 19.66 -72.12
C ARG A 23 0.84 18.87 -73.26
N TYR A 24 0.03 18.14 -73.93
CA TYR A 24 0.39 17.44 -75.18
C TYR A 24 -0.54 17.85 -76.28
N SER A 25 -0.08 17.76 -77.55
CA SER A 25 -0.90 17.94 -78.70
C SER A 25 -0.87 16.64 -79.52
N VAL A 26 -2.00 16.29 -80.08
CA VAL A 26 -2.16 15.15 -81.01
C VAL A 26 -2.53 15.72 -82.39
N GLU A 27 -1.75 15.33 -83.38
CA GLU A 27 -2.08 15.62 -84.78
C GLU A 27 -2.66 14.36 -85.41
N THR A 28 -3.85 14.50 -85.96
CA THR A 28 -4.54 13.38 -86.66
C THR A 28 -4.07 13.29 -88.09
N ALA A 29 -4.34 12.19 -88.75
CA ALA A 29 -3.98 11.92 -90.18
C ALA A 29 -4.53 13.00 -91.13
N ASN A 30 -5.54 13.77 -90.68
CA ASN A 30 -6.16 14.88 -91.43
C ASN A 30 -5.52 16.23 -91.12
N GLN A 31 -4.36 16.24 -90.48
CA GLN A 31 -3.62 17.45 -90.04
C GLN A 31 -4.40 18.37 -89.07
N VAL A 32 -5.39 17.83 -88.33
CA VAL A 32 -6.09 18.54 -87.28
C VAL A 32 -5.31 18.33 -85.97
N GLN A 33 -4.87 19.40 -85.44
CA GLN A 33 -4.16 19.41 -84.15
C GLN A 33 -5.16 19.68 -83.01
N THR A 34 -5.12 18.83 -81.97
CA THR A 34 -5.91 18.98 -80.74
C THR A 34 -4.97 18.97 -79.58
N GLU A 35 -5.12 19.99 -78.64
CA GLU A 35 -4.34 20.11 -77.47
C GLU A 35 -5.09 19.54 -76.24
N SER A 36 -4.35 18.93 -75.29
CA SER A 36 -4.88 18.52 -74.01
C SER A 36 -5.10 19.71 -73.07
N GLU A 37 -5.87 19.50 -72.02
CA GLU A 37 -5.84 20.40 -70.87
C GLU A 37 -4.42 20.48 -70.30
N THR A 38 -4.12 21.58 -69.63
CA THR A 38 -2.80 21.79 -68.99
C THR A 38 -2.78 21.15 -67.62
N LEU A 39 -1.90 20.18 -67.44
CA LEU A 39 -1.57 19.66 -66.12
C LEU A 39 -0.55 20.59 -65.45
N VAL A 40 -0.89 21.09 -64.26
CA VAL A 40 0.03 21.86 -63.42
C VAL A 40 0.56 20.94 -62.32
N PHE A 41 1.87 20.88 -62.18
CA PHE A 41 2.52 20.06 -61.14
C PHE A 41 3.76 20.80 -60.62
N VAL A 42 4.20 20.43 -59.42
CA VAL A 42 5.38 21.00 -58.74
C VAL A 42 6.46 19.95 -58.67
N ILE A 43 7.66 20.31 -59.03
CA ILE A 43 8.87 19.50 -58.77
C ILE A 43 9.57 20.18 -57.59
N ASP A 44 9.71 19.44 -56.54
CA ASP A 44 10.41 19.83 -55.31
C ASP A 44 11.54 18.81 -55.08
N LYS A 45 12.77 19.33 -54.93
CA LYS A 45 14.00 18.54 -54.71
C LYS A 45 14.72 18.92 -53.44
N THR A 46 14.15 19.87 -52.70
CA THR A 46 14.78 20.44 -51.53
C THR A 46 14.20 19.84 -50.30
N ALA A 47 15.01 19.12 -49.53
CA ALA A 47 14.58 18.54 -48.25
C ALA A 47 14.32 19.64 -47.20
N PRO A 48 13.40 19.40 -46.22
CA PRO A 48 13.19 20.32 -45.10
C PRO A 48 14.48 20.47 -44.27
N VAL A 49 14.76 21.71 -43.85
CA VAL A 49 15.98 22.06 -43.10
C VAL A 49 15.58 22.67 -41.76
N PHE A 50 16.27 22.30 -40.70
CA PHE A 50 16.14 22.90 -39.37
C PHE A 50 16.70 24.34 -39.37
N GLU A 51 16.19 25.18 -38.49
CA GLU A 51 16.78 26.50 -38.27
C GLU A 51 18.16 26.45 -37.61
N ASP A 52 18.28 25.51 -36.64
CA ASP A 52 19.54 25.16 -35.94
C ASP A 52 19.83 23.68 -36.07
N GLU A 53 20.18 23.00 -34.96
CA GLU A 53 20.41 21.55 -34.92
C GLU A 53 19.11 20.74 -34.84
N GLY A 54 17.97 21.43 -34.64
CA GLY A 54 16.63 20.85 -34.60
C GLY A 54 16.36 19.96 -33.37
N ALA A 55 17.10 20.16 -32.26
CA ALA A 55 16.89 19.37 -31.06
C ALA A 55 15.45 19.52 -30.53
N LEU A 56 14.82 18.40 -30.14
CA LEU A 56 13.49 18.42 -29.49
C LEU A 56 13.51 19.24 -28.20
N ILE A 57 12.44 19.99 -27.94
CA ILE A 57 12.26 20.79 -26.75
C ILE A 57 11.40 20.00 -25.75
N PHE A 58 11.95 19.72 -24.59
CA PHE A 58 11.30 19.03 -23.49
C PHE A 58 11.03 19.98 -22.33
N PRO A 59 10.08 19.67 -21.41
CA PRO A 59 9.91 20.40 -20.17
C PRO A 59 11.24 20.50 -19.39
N GLU A 60 11.51 21.67 -18.78
CA GLU A 60 12.78 21.94 -18.11
C GLU A 60 13.07 20.97 -16.97
N GLU A 61 12.04 20.57 -16.21
CA GLU A 61 12.13 19.58 -15.14
C GLU A 61 12.54 18.19 -15.63
N ILE A 62 12.20 17.81 -16.86
CA ILE A 62 12.63 16.52 -17.43
C ILE A 62 14.11 16.55 -17.79
N ILE A 63 14.60 17.69 -18.24
CA ILE A 63 16.04 17.86 -18.56
C ILE A 63 16.87 17.89 -17.29
N SER A 64 16.39 18.56 -16.20
CA SER A 64 17.12 18.74 -14.95
C SER A 64 17.01 17.51 -14.02
N ASP A 65 15.82 16.98 -13.83
CA ASP A 65 15.51 16.00 -12.79
C ASP A 65 15.29 14.58 -13.35
N GLY A 66 15.08 14.48 -14.67
CA GLY A 66 14.78 13.23 -15.35
C GLY A 66 13.30 12.87 -15.39
N LEU A 67 12.96 11.86 -16.18
CA LEU A 67 11.61 11.35 -16.35
C LEU A 67 11.33 10.24 -15.35
N THR A 68 10.40 10.46 -14.42
CA THR A 68 10.02 9.49 -13.38
C THR A 68 8.62 8.93 -13.59
N ALA A 69 8.30 7.80 -12.94
CA ALA A 69 6.95 7.26 -12.91
C ALA A 69 5.95 8.26 -12.32
N ALA A 70 6.31 8.95 -11.22
CA ALA A 70 5.47 9.95 -10.57
C ALA A 70 5.17 11.16 -11.47
N TRP A 71 6.12 11.56 -12.31
CA TRP A 71 5.87 12.62 -13.29
C TRP A 71 4.85 12.17 -14.34
N LEU A 72 4.98 10.96 -14.87
CA LEU A 72 4.02 10.37 -15.82
C LEU A 72 2.61 10.25 -15.22
N ASP A 73 2.48 9.87 -13.94
CA ASP A 73 1.19 9.77 -13.24
C ASP A 73 0.42 11.10 -13.20
N THR A 74 1.15 12.23 -13.22
CA THR A 74 0.55 13.57 -13.18
C THR A 74 0.40 14.22 -14.55
N HIS A 75 0.89 13.58 -15.63
CA HIS A 75 0.91 14.11 -17.00
C HIS A 75 0.28 13.14 -18.01
N ASP A 76 -0.87 12.54 -17.64
CA ASP A 76 -1.67 11.67 -18.50
C ASP A 76 -0.86 10.56 -19.18
N ASP A 77 0.12 9.99 -18.46
CA ASP A 77 0.98 8.90 -18.93
C ASP A 77 1.78 9.24 -20.22
N THR A 78 2.03 10.53 -20.49
CA THR A 78 2.59 10.98 -21.76
C THR A 78 3.63 12.06 -21.55
N LEU A 79 4.82 11.85 -22.13
CA LEU A 79 5.85 12.88 -22.27
C LEU A 79 5.70 13.56 -23.64
N LEU A 80 5.42 14.84 -23.65
CA LEU A 80 5.37 15.65 -24.86
C LEU A 80 6.72 16.30 -25.14
N ALA A 81 7.14 16.26 -26.40
CA ALA A 81 8.30 16.96 -26.92
C ALA A 81 7.88 17.88 -28.07
N GLU A 82 8.18 19.16 -27.98
CA GLU A 82 7.91 20.10 -29.04
C GLU A 82 9.00 20.01 -30.12
N VAL A 83 8.56 19.98 -31.38
CA VAL A 83 9.42 20.08 -32.56
C VAL A 83 9.73 21.56 -32.81
N PRO A 84 10.99 22.00 -32.75
CA PRO A 84 11.33 23.36 -33.05
C PRO A 84 10.90 23.78 -34.46
N ALA A 85 10.71 25.09 -34.66
CA ALA A 85 10.38 25.61 -35.98
C ALA A 85 11.41 25.20 -37.04
N TYR A 86 10.94 24.90 -38.23
CA TYR A 86 11.79 24.58 -39.38
C TYR A 86 11.30 25.30 -40.63
N PHE A 87 12.14 25.35 -41.65
CA PHE A 87 11.82 26.12 -42.86
C PHE A 87 10.69 25.50 -43.68
N SER A 88 9.69 26.31 -43.98
CA SER A 88 8.57 25.98 -44.90
C SER A 88 7.74 24.77 -44.56
N PRO A 89 7.25 24.62 -43.31
CA PRO A 89 6.40 23.51 -42.94
C PRO A 89 5.14 23.48 -43.82
N SER A 90 4.77 22.31 -44.31
CA SER A 90 3.65 22.13 -45.22
C SER A 90 2.78 20.93 -44.83
N PRO A 91 1.46 20.97 -45.10
CA PRO A 91 0.61 19.82 -44.94
C PRO A 91 1.11 18.62 -45.78
N GLY A 92 1.22 17.46 -45.18
CA GLY A 92 1.77 16.26 -45.78
C GLY A 92 3.24 16.02 -45.51
N ASP A 93 3.93 16.93 -44.81
CA ASP A 93 5.26 16.66 -44.27
C ASP A 93 5.18 15.55 -43.21
N ILE A 94 6.19 14.70 -43.18
CA ILE A 94 6.25 13.56 -42.26
C ILE A 94 7.42 13.76 -41.29
N ILE A 95 7.10 13.74 -39.99
CA ILE A 95 8.07 13.72 -38.91
C ILE A 95 8.23 12.26 -38.46
N THR A 96 9.40 11.68 -38.69
CA THR A 96 9.75 10.37 -38.16
C THR A 96 10.56 10.58 -36.89
N TRP A 97 10.01 10.19 -35.75
CA TRP A 97 10.69 10.31 -34.47
C TRP A 97 11.34 9.00 -34.03
N TYR A 98 12.35 9.12 -33.17
CA TYR A 98 13.15 8.02 -32.66
C TYR A 98 13.31 8.17 -31.16
N TRP A 99 13.17 7.06 -30.44
CA TRP A 99 13.48 6.92 -29.04
C TRP A 99 14.41 5.72 -28.86
N SER A 100 15.59 5.89 -28.27
CA SER A 100 16.63 4.88 -28.34
C SER A 100 17.62 4.96 -27.17
N SER A 101 18.42 3.90 -27.00
CA SER A 101 19.50 3.82 -26.00
C SER A 101 20.79 4.51 -26.44
N THR A 102 20.89 4.91 -27.71
CA THR A 102 22.06 5.61 -28.28
C THR A 102 21.60 6.81 -29.13
N PRO A 103 22.47 7.85 -29.30
CA PRO A 103 22.08 9.06 -30.03
C PRO A 103 21.61 8.83 -31.48
N THR A 104 22.08 7.78 -32.11
CA THR A 104 21.76 7.43 -33.50
C THR A 104 20.90 6.17 -33.62
N GLY A 105 20.48 5.58 -32.51
CA GLY A 105 19.66 4.39 -32.45
C GLY A 105 18.25 4.61 -32.99
N SER A 106 17.53 3.51 -33.26
CA SER A 106 16.18 3.52 -33.82
C SER A 106 15.35 2.35 -33.28
N GLU A 107 15.58 1.99 -32.02
CA GLU A 107 14.91 0.85 -31.35
C GLU A 107 13.39 1.04 -31.33
N HIS A 108 12.96 2.28 -31.05
CA HIS A 108 11.56 2.67 -31.14
C HIS A 108 11.42 3.85 -32.09
N THR A 109 10.42 3.80 -32.94
CA THR A 109 10.17 4.84 -33.94
C THR A 109 8.69 4.94 -34.24
N GLY A 110 8.27 6.14 -34.61
CA GLY A 110 6.92 6.41 -35.09
C GLY A 110 6.91 7.58 -36.05
N THR A 111 5.75 7.87 -36.60
CA THR A 111 5.57 8.94 -37.58
C THR A 111 4.41 9.84 -37.20
N LEU A 112 4.56 11.13 -37.46
CA LEU A 112 3.51 12.13 -37.42
C LEU A 112 3.45 12.78 -38.81
N THR A 113 2.28 12.80 -39.44
CA THR A 113 2.04 13.50 -40.72
C THR A 113 1.36 14.83 -40.38
N LEU A 114 1.89 15.94 -40.87
CA LEU A 114 1.32 17.25 -40.64
C LEU A 114 0.05 17.47 -41.46
N GLU A 115 -0.95 17.98 -40.78
CA GLU A 115 -2.20 18.43 -41.36
C GLU A 115 -2.22 19.96 -41.53
N ALA A 116 -3.21 20.49 -42.27
CA ALA A 116 -3.34 21.94 -42.46
C ALA A 116 -3.54 22.70 -41.15
N SER A 117 -4.11 22.08 -40.13
CA SER A 117 -4.32 22.65 -38.79
C SER A 117 -3.03 22.77 -37.97
N ASP A 118 -2.00 21.99 -38.30
CA ASP A 118 -0.74 21.97 -37.55
C ASP A 118 0.19 23.12 -37.97
N ILE A 119 -0.07 23.67 -39.16
CA ILE A 119 0.76 24.77 -39.68
C ILE A 119 0.52 26.05 -38.92
N GLY A 120 1.58 26.55 -38.29
CA GLY A 120 1.55 27.74 -37.41
C GLY A 120 1.16 27.47 -35.98
N SER A 121 1.01 26.21 -35.60
CA SER A 121 0.82 25.74 -34.22
C SER A 121 2.06 25.01 -33.72
N ALA A 122 2.18 24.83 -32.40
CA ALA A 122 3.22 23.99 -31.82
C ALA A 122 3.01 22.50 -32.22
N ILE A 123 4.02 21.91 -32.81
CA ILE A 123 4.01 20.51 -33.21
C ILE A 123 4.60 19.66 -32.10
N ASN A 124 3.83 18.74 -31.54
CA ASN A 124 4.26 17.92 -30.42
C ASN A 124 4.35 16.43 -30.82
N ILE A 125 5.42 15.77 -30.39
CA ILE A 125 5.59 14.33 -30.43
C ILE A 125 5.24 13.78 -29.03
N ALA A 126 4.36 12.81 -28.97
CA ALA A 126 3.94 12.16 -27.74
C ALA A 126 4.68 10.84 -27.53
N PHE A 127 5.40 10.70 -26.42
CA PHE A 127 6.03 9.48 -25.95
C PHE A 127 5.19 8.91 -24.80
N GLY A 128 4.41 7.87 -25.06
CA GLY A 128 3.53 7.27 -24.08
C GLY A 128 4.28 6.40 -23.07
N ARG A 129 3.69 6.23 -21.87
CA ARG A 129 4.22 5.42 -20.77
C ARG A 129 4.67 4.03 -21.20
N GLN A 130 3.88 3.33 -22.03
CA GLN A 130 4.22 1.99 -22.47
C GLN A 130 5.57 1.96 -23.20
N LEU A 131 5.80 2.86 -24.14
CA LEU A 131 7.06 3.00 -24.86
C LEU A 131 8.22 3.25 -23.89
N ILE A 132 8.02 4.17 -22.93
CA ILE A 132 9.03 4.55 -21.94
C ILE A 132 9.40 3.35 -21.07
N LEU A 133 8.41 2.61 -20.54
CA LEU A 133 8.64 1.41 -19.75
C LEU A 133 9.31 0.29 -20.52
N GLU A 134 8.90 0.04 -21.77
CA GLU A 134 9.51 -0.97 -22.64
C GLU A 134 10.97 -0.64 -22.97
N SER A 135 11.31 0.64 -23.07
CA SER A 135 12.68 1.09 -23.30
C SER A 135 13.60 0.90 -22.09
N GLY A 136 13.03 0.74 -20.88
CA GLY A 136 13.74 0.58 -19.61
C GLY A 136 14.31 1.88 -19.06
N ASP A 137 14.90 1.81 -17.86
CA ASP A 137 15.53 2.93 -17.19
C ASP A 137 16.94 3.22 -17.73
N GLY A 138 17.47 4.39 -17.40
CA GLY A 138 18.79 4.88 -17.80
C GLY A 138 18.71 6.00 -18.82
N ILE A 139 19.84 6.32 -19.47
CA ILE A 139 19.88 7.39 -20.46
C ILE A 139 19.18 6.92 -21.74
N ARG A 140 18.21 7.74 -22.22
CA ARG A 140 17.52 7.57 -23.50
C ARG A 140 17.74 8.80 -24.35
N TYR A 141 17.68 8.60 -25.66
CA TYR A 141 17.92 9.65 -26.65
C TYR A 141 16.67 9.80 -27.53
N ALA A 142 16.14 11.00 -27.60
CA ALA A 142 15.05 11.36 -28.46
C ALA A 142 15.53 12.24 -29.59
N SER A 143 15.11 11.96 -30.81
CA SER A 143 15.42 12.74 -32.00
C SER A 143 14.35 12.52 -33.07
N TYR A 144 14.41 13.26 -34.18
CA TYR A 144 13.49 13.08 -35.29
C TYR A 144 14.15 13.40 -36.63
N ARG A 145 13.44 13.12 -37.70
CA ARG A 145 13.80 13.44 -39.09
C ARG A 145 12.59 13.97 -39.81
N LEU A 146 12.81 14.99 -40.61
CA LEU A 146 11.78 15.57 -41.48
C LEU A 146 11.84 14.96 -42.86
N LYS A 147 10.68 14.73 -43.47
CA LYS A 147 10.51 14.34 -44.86
C LYS A 147 9.33 15.15 -45.43
N ASP A 148 9.55 15.85 -46.54
CA ASP A 148 8.48 16.59 -47.20
C ASP A 148 7.49 15.68 -47.94
N ARG A 149 6.41 16.30 -48.38
CA ARG A 149 5.38 15.64 -49.19
C ARG A 149 5.93 15.08 -50.54
N SER A 150 6.99 15.66 -51.10
CA SER A 150 7.63 15.27 -52.35
C SER A 150 8.56 14.04 -52.16
N GLY A 151 8.87 13.68 -50.94
CA GLY A 151 9.70 12.55 -50.57
C GLY A 151 11.14 12.91 -50.20
N ASN A 152 11.52 14.21 -50.21
CA ASN A 152 12.85 14.62 -49.86
C ASN A 152 13.00 14.54 -48.34
N ALA A 153 14.06 13.84 -47.88
CA ALA A 153 14.31 13.65 -46.45
C ALA A 153 15.55 14.44 -46.01
N GLY A 154 15.37 15.27 -44.99
CA GLY A 154 16.43 16.01 -44.35
C GLY A 154 17.39 15.16 -43.49
N PRO A 155 18.39 15.75 -42.85
CA PRO A 155 19.21 15.06 -41.86
C PRO A 155 18.39 14.69 -40.63
N ARG A 156 18.93 13.87 -39.75
CA ARG A 156 18.37 13.62 -38.41
C ARG A 156 18.72 14.79 -37.51
N ALA A 157 17.76 15.23 -36.70
CA ALA A 157 17.94 16.27 -35.71
C ALA A 157 18.91 15.82 -34.61
N LEU A 158 19.54 16.78 -33.92
CA LEU A 158 20.36 16.50 -32.75
C LEU A 158 19.56 15.74 -31.70
N ALA A 159 20.14 14.66 -31.23
CA ALA A 159 19.50 13.83 -30.21
C ALA A 159 19.58 14.48 -28.83
N VAL A 160 18.46 14.59 -28.14
CA VAL A 160 18.38 15.03 -26.74
C VAL A 160 18.50 13.84 -25.82
N SER A 161 19.39 13.91 -24.86
CA SER A 161 19.57 12.89 -23.82
C SER A 161 18.67 13.15 -22.63
N LEU A 162 17.96 12.14 -22.16
CA LEU A 162 17.05 12.17 -21.02
C LEU A 162 17.42 11.06 -20.04
N LEU A 163 17.46 11.38 -18.76
CA LEU A 163 17.53 10.34 -17.72
C LEU A 163 16.12 9.79 -17.47
N VAL A 164 15.92 8.50 -17.67
CA VAL A 164 14.65 7.81 -17.43
C VAL A 164 14.78 6.95 -16.19
N CYS A 165 13.87 7.12 -15.22
CA CYS A 165 13.73 6.37 -13.98
C CYS A 165 12.23 6.06 -13.78
N ALA A 166 11.60 5.47 -14.79
CA ALA A 166 10.15 5.27 -14.87
C ALA A 166 9.70 3.84 -14.56
N GLN A 167 10.66 2.90 -14.46
CA GLN A 167 10.32 1.53 -14.07
C GLN A 167 9.73 1.50 -12.68
N PRO A 168 8.66 0.74 -12.43
CA PRO A 168 8.17 0.52 -11.09
C PRO A 168 9.29 -0.07 -10.23
N VAL A 169 9.69 0.64 -9.18
CA VAL A 169 10.60 0.05 -8.19
C VAL A 169 9.90 -1.17 -7.62
N PRO A 170 10.51 -2.37 -7.66
CA PRO A 170 9.90 -3.54 -7.04
C PRO A 170 9.54 -3.20 -5.59
N ARG A 171 8.24 -3.26 -5.26
CA ARG A 171 7.79 -2.93 -3.92
C ARG A 171 8.25 -4.03 -2.96
N VAL A 172 9.22 -3.71 -2.15
CA VAL A 172 9.72 -4.56 -1.07
C VAL A 172 9.09 -4.07 0.23
N LEU A 173 8.28 -4.92 0.86
CA LEU A 173 7.60 -4.63 2.12
C LEU A 173 7.99 -5.68 3.16
N PRO A 174 9.17 -5.56 3.80
CA PRO A 174 9.64 -6.50 4.80
C PRO A 174 8.71 -6.50 6.02
N PRO A 175 8.74 -7.57 6.86
CA PRO A 175 7.87 -7.67 8.02
C PRO A 175 8.14 -6.54 9.02
N PRO A 176 7.10 -6.03 9.70
CA PRO A 176 7.27 -5.03 10.76
C PRO A 176 8.03 -5.61 11.95
N ARG A 177 8.49 -4.75 12.85
CA ARG A 177 9.12 -5.13 14.12
C ARG A 177 8.30 -4.62 15.28
N VAL A 178 8.19 -5.40 16.34
CA VAL A 178 7.71 -4.94 17.64
C VAL A 178 8.93 -4.55 18.46
N GLN A 179 9.03 -3.28 18.84
CA GLN A 179 10.26 -2.72 19.42
C GLN A 179 10.66 -3.36 20.73
N GLU A 180 9.68 -3.69 21.57
CA GLU A 180 9.87 -4.27 22.89
C GLU A 180 10.08 -5.80 22.85
N ALA A 181 9.87 -6.43 21.66
CA ALA A 181 10.03 -7.87 21.50
C ALA A 181 11.46 -8.26 21.11
N THR A 182 11.88 -9.43 21.51
CA THR A 182 13.19 -10.02 21.20
C THR A 182 13.06 -11.17 20.21
N GLY A 183 13.91 -11.19 19.17
CA GLY A 183 13.87 -12.21 18.14
C GLY A 183 14.42 -11.78 16.79
N SER A 184 13.96 -12.42 15.73
CA SER A 184 14.32 -12.13 14.34
C SER A 184 13.32 -11.17 13.66
N ALA A 185 13.62 -10.77 12.43
CA ALA A 185 12.70 -9.96 11.64
C ALA A 185 11.36 -10.67 11.35
N SER A 186 11.35 -12.00 11.20
CA SER A 186 10.14 -12.78 10.88
C SER A 186 9.40 -13.32 12.09
N ALA A 187 10.08 -13.42 13.27
CA ALA A 187 9.47 -13.95 14.48
C ALA A 187 10.15 -13.39 15.73
N SER A 188 9.35 -13.00 16.72
CA SER A 188 9.85 -12.51 18.01
C SER A 188 8.95 -12.92 19.18
N ARG A 189 9.44 -12.69 20.39
CA ARG A 189 8.78 -12.97 21.64
C ARG A 189 8.68 -11.71 22.46
N LEU A 190 7.47 -11.41 22.92
CA LEU A 190 7.14 -10.24 23.74
C LEU A 190 6.86 -10.69 25.17
N ASP A 191 7.58 -10.10 26.12
CA ASP A 191 7.24 -10.22 27.54
C ASP A 191 6.26 -9.11 27.92
N PRO A 192 5.07 -9.45 28.46
CA PRO A 192 4.10 -8.41 28.86
C PRO A 192 4.63 -7.38 29.87
N VAL A 193 5.62 -7.73 30.67
CA VAL A 193 6.20 -6.80 31.67
C VAL A 193 6.91 -5.59 31.03
N ASP A 194 7.30 -5.72 29.77
CA ASP A 194 7.98 -4.66 29.02
C ASP A 194 7.00 -3.67 28.35
N VAL A 195 5.68 -3.97 28.37
CA VAL A 195 4.65 -3.27 27.59
C VAL A 195 3.40 -2.88 28.38
N PHE A 196 3.55 -2.51 29.66
CA PHE A 196 2.42 -2.05 30.48
C PHE A 196 1.70 -0.81 29.90
N GLN A 197 2.39 -0.01 29.09
CA GLN A 197 1.84 1.16 28.41
C GLN A 197 1.42 0.87 26.94
N GLY A 198 1.50 -0.39 26.53
CA GLY A 198 1.27 -0.83 25.16
C GLY A 198 2.55 -1.17 24.42
N ALA A 199 2.42 -1.72 23.22
CA ALA A 199 3.53 -2.11 22.37
C ALA A 199 3.71 -1.12 21.20
N THR A 200 4.92 -1.06 20.64
CA THR A 200 5.24 -0.22 19.48
C THR A 200 5.60 -1.08 18.28
N VAL A 201 4.83 -0.96 17.22
CA VAL A 201 5.15 -1.59 15.92
C VAL A 201 5.90 -0.59 15.07
N SER A 202 7.06 -0.96 14.56
CA SER A 202 7.88 -0.14 13.67
C SER A 202 7.96 -0.78 12.28
N ILE A 203 7.80 0.05 11.25
CA ILE A 203 8.00 -0.33 9.86
C ILE A 203 9.47 -0.09 9.51
N PRO A 204 10.17 -1.10 8.93
CA PRO A 204 11.57 -0.96 8.54
C PRO A 204 11.80 0.18 7.55
N GLU A 205 12.97 0.81 7.61
CA GLU A 205 13.32 1.94 6.72
C GLU A 205 13.46 1.52 5.25
N ASP A 206 13.84 0.27 5.01
CA ASP A 206 13.96 -0.33 3.68
C ASP A 206 12.61 -0.74 3.05
N ALA A 207 11.50 -0.56 3.78
CA ALA A 207 10.16 -0.69 3.21
C ALA A 207 9.90 0.41 2.18
N VAL A 208 9.55 0.02 0.96
CA VAL A 208 9.27 0.94 -0.14
C VAL A 208 7.84 1.49 0.01
N ILE A 209 7.74 2.69 0.55
CA ILE A 209 6.49 3.44 0.74
C ILE A 209 6.69 4.79 0.05
N PHE A 210 5.80 5.13 -0.89
CA PHE A 210 5.90 6.36 -1.65
C PHE A 210 5.18 7.53 -0.95
N PRO A 211 5.58 8.78 -1.23
CA PRO A 211 4.91 9.95 -0.68
C PRO A 211 3.42 9.98 -1.00
N GLY A 212 2.58 10.22 0.04
CA GLY A 212 1.13 10.30 -0.10
C GLY A 212 0.40 8.97 -0.03
N GLU A 213 1.10 7.85 0.18
CA GLU A 213 0.50 6.57 0.51
C GLU A 213 0.11 6.50 1.98
N THR A 214 -0.96 5.79 2.27
CA THR A 214 -1.43 5.55 3.64
C THR A 214 -0.98 4.19 4.13
N VAL A 215 -0.48 4.13 5.36
CA VAL A 215 -0.03 2.88 5.98
C VAL A 215 -0.93 2.51 7.14
N ARG A 216 -1.35 1.25 7.18
CA ARG A 216 -2.12 0.64 8.27
C ARG A 216 -1.37 -0.54 8.85
N VAL A 217 -1.29 -0.62 10.15
CA VAL A 217 -0.74 -1.78 10.86
C VAL A 217 -1.86 -2.66 11.37
N GLN A 218 -1.80 -3.92 11.02
CA GLN A 218 -2.69 -4.96 11.50
C GLN A 218 -2.01 -5.77 12.61
N TRP A 219 -2.63 -5.77 13.78
CA TRP A 219 -2.28 -6.58 14.95
C TRP A 219 -3.26 -7.74 15.06
N ALA A 220 -2.79 -8.96 15.04
CA ALA A 220 -3.55 -10.21 14.94
C ALA A 220 -4.38 -10.37 13.63
N GLU A 221 -5.01 -11.51 13.45
CA GLU A 221 -5.84 -11.77 12.26
C GLU A 221 -7.10 -10.90 12.29
N PRO A 222 -7.49 -10.27 11.16
CA PRO A 222 -8.71 -9.50 11.06
C PRO A 222 -9.94 -10.27 11.52
N GLY A 223 -10.75 -9.64 12.36
CA GLY A 223 -11.98 -10.23 12.91
C GLY A 223 -11.78 -11.23 14.04
N SER A 224 -10.53 -11.54 14.44
CA SER A 224 -10.27 -12.28 15.67
C SER A 224 -10.43 -11.38 16.91
N VAL A 225 -10.68 -11.99 18.06
CA VAL A 225 -10.67 -11.24 19.33
C VAL A 225 -9.27 -10.67 19.56
N GLY A 226 -9.21 -9.38 19.90
CA GLY A 226 -7.95 -8.66 20.03
C GLY A 226 -7.32 -8.20 18.71
N SER A 227 -8.02 -8.41 17.59
CA SER A 227 -7.62 -7.78 16.33
C SER A 227 -7.67 -6.26 16.45
N PHE A 228 -6.59 -5.60 16.03
CA PHE A 228 -6.52 -4.14 16.08
C PHE A 228 -5.87 -3.60 14.81
N LEU A 229 -6.53 -2.62 14.22
CA LEU A 229 -6.06 -1.90 13.05
C LEU A 229 -5.77 -0.45 13.45
N THR A 230 -4.56 0.01 13.18
CA THR A 230 -4.17 1.40 13.44
C THR A 230 -3.59 2.04 12.18
N GLU A 231 -3.93 3.30 11.97
CA GLU A 231 -3.49 4.11 10.85
C GLU A 231 -2.95 5.44 11.37
N ILE A 232 -1.75 5.80 10.99
CA ILE A 232 -1.15 7.10 11.29
C ILE A 232 -0.51 7.62 10.02
N ALA A 233 -0.90 8.83 9.60
CA ALA A 233 -0.34 9.48 8.43
C ALA A 233 1.16 9.78 8.63
N ASP A 234 1.97 9.52 7.60
CA ASP A 234 3.40 9.83 7.55
C ASP A 234 4.23 9.27 8.72
N SER A 235 3.78 8.19 9.37
CA SER A 235 4.50 7.56 10.47
C SER A 235 4.98 6.15 10.11
N ARG A 236 6.15 5.79 10.65
CA ARG A 236 6.65 4.41 10.67
C ARG A 236 6.55 3.76 12.04
N LEU A 237 5.97 4.46 13.03
CA LEU A 237 5.77 3.99 14.39
C LEU A 237 4.28 3.98 14.74
N PHE A 238 3.80 2.84 15.21
CA PHE A 238 2.39 2.60 15.51
C PHE A 238 2.23 2.06 16.92
N SER A 239 1.41 2.71 17.72
CA SER A 239 1.14 2.30 19.10
C SER A 239 0.00 1.30 19.16
N ILE A 240 0.22 0.20 19.88
CA ILE A 240 -0.77 -0.83 20.17
C ILE A 240 -1.20 -0.71 21.62
N PRO A 241 -2.50 -0.50 21.91
CA PRO A 241 -2.99 -0.37 23.27
C PRO A 241 -2.68 -1.58 24.15
N PRO A 242 -2.44 -1.41 25.46
CA PRO A 242 -2.16 -2.52 26.37
C PRO A 242 -3.29 -3.55 26.44
N THR A 243 -4.54 -3.14 26.31
CA THR A 243 -5.70 -4.04 26.27
C THR A 243 -5.64 -5.01 25.07
N GLN A 244 -5.15 -4.55 23.91
CA GLN A 244 -4.98 -5.39 22.74
C GLN A 244 -3.81 -6.39 22.90
N VAL A 245 -2.78 -6.02 23.63
CA VAL A 245 -1.70 -6.94 24.00
C VAL A 245 -2.23 -8.03 24.94
N ALA A 246 -3.01 -7.65 25.95
CA ALA A 246 -3.53 -8.56 26.97
C ALA A 246 -4.43 -9.67 26.40
N GLN A 247 -5.21 -9.39 25.37
CA GLN A 247 -6.09 -10.36 24.72
C GLN A 247 -5.33 -11.50 24.05
N HIS A 248 -4.01 -11.38 23.94
CA HIS A 248 -3.15 -12.37 23.31
C HIS A 248 -2.12 -13.02 24.26
N PHE A 249 -2.28 -12.92 25.56
CA PHE A 249 -1.40 -13.57 26.53
C PHE A 249 -1.31 -15.09 26.27
N GLY A 250 -0.09 -15.60 26.18
CA GLY A 250 0.19 -17.00 25.90
C GLY A 250 -0.07 -17.46 24.46
N LYS A 251 -0.34 -16.53 23.52
CA LYS A 251 -0.67 -16.82 22.13
C LYS A 251 0.40 -16.30 21.17
N SER A 252 0.36 -16.81 19.95
CA SER A 252 1.13 -16.26 18.82
C SER A 252 0.19 -15.65 17.80
N ILE A 253 0.51 -14.45 17.34
CA ILE A 253 -0.29 -13.67 16.41
C ILE A 253 0.55 -13.20 15.22
N PRO A 254 -0.05 -12.99 14.03
CA PRO A 254 0.60 -12.27 12.96
C PRO A 254 0.53 -10.77 13.22
N VAL A 255 1.61 -10.07 12.85
CA VAL A 255 1.66 -8.61 12.76
C VAL A 255 2.16 -8.27 11.37
N TYR A 256 1.46 -7.40 10.65
CA TYR A 256 1.82 -6.96 9.32
C TYR A 256 1.30 -5.55 9.06
N TYR A 257 1.68 -4.95 7.95
CA TYR A 257 1.14 -3.67 7.53
C TYR A 257 0.66 -3.71 6.09
N GLU A 258 -0.23 -2.80 5.78
CA GLU A 258 -0.86 -2.60 4.49
C GLU A 258 -0.53 -1.20 4.00
N VAL A 259 -0.12 -1.07 2.74
CA VAL A 259 0.18 0.21 2.10
C VAL A 259 -0.86 0.46 1.02
N PHE A 260 -1.60 1.56 1.15
CA PHE A 260 -2.64 1.97 0.22
C PHE A 260 -2.13 3.08 -0.69
N GLU A 261 -2.16 2.84 -1.99
CA GLU A 261 -1.96 3.88 -2.99
C GLU A 261 -3.21 4.77 -3.08
N LYS A 262 -3.02 6.05 -3.40
CA LYS A 262 -4.09 7.05 -3.43
C LYS A 262 -5.27 6.70 -4.37
N SER A 263 -5.06 5.85 -5.37
CA SER A 263 -6.02 5.50 -6.40
C SER A 263 -6.26 3.99 -6.54
N ALA A 264 -5.71 3.15 -5.66
CA ALA A 264 -5.86 1.70 -5.74
C ALA A 264 -6.94 1.20 -4.78
N ASP A 265 -7.79 0.28 -5.25
CA ASP A 265 -8.86 -0.34 -4.46
C ASP A 265 -8.34 -1.41 -3.47
N SER A 266 -7.11 -1.89 -3.64
CA SER A 266 -6.51 -2.93 -2.80
C SER A 266 -5.13 -2.53 -2.30
N PRO A 267 -4.78 -2.84 -1.03
CA PRO A 267 -3.48 -2.52 -0.48
C PRO A 267 -2.39 -3.49 -0.95
N HIS A 268 -1.15 -3.02 -0.89
CA HIS A 268 0.03 -3.89 -0.87
C HIS A 268 0.27 -4.36 0.56
N ILE A 269 0.40 -5.66 0.76
CA ILE A 269 0.55 -6.27 2.09
C ILE A 269 2.01 -6.64 2.31
N SER A 270 2.55 -6.29 3.48
CA SER A 270 3.91 -6.67 3.88
C SER A 270 4.03 -8.17 4.18
N ASP A 271 5.27 -8.65 4.25
CA ASP A 271 5.54 -9.94 4.88
C ASP A 271 5.03 -9.94 6.34
N ARG A 272 4.57 -11.10 6.80
CA ARG A 272 4.03 -11.26 8.16
C ARG A 272 5.14 -11.49 9.17
N HIS A 273 5.06 -10.79 10.29
CA HIS A 273 5.86 -11.06 11.48
C HIS A 273 5.04 -11.93 12.43
N THR A 274 5.61 -13.03 12.94
CA THR A 274 4.99 -13.86 13.98
C THR A 274 5.43 -13.39 15.35
N LEU A 275 4.49 -12.83 16.13
CA LEU A 275 4.73 -12.38 17.49
C LEU A 275 4.18 -13.39 18.49
N SER A 276 5.04 -13.95 19.35
CA SER A 276 4.64 -14.82 20.46
C SER A 276 4.60 -13.98 21.75
N ILE A 277 3.40 -13.74 22.29
CA ILE A 277 3.21 -13.00 23.53
C ILE A 277 3.24 -13.98 24.70
N MET A 278 4.08 -13.71 25.68
CA MET A 278 4.19 -14.57 26.87
C MET A 278 2.94 -14.47 27.75
N GLY A 279 2.72 -15.50 28.60
CA GLY A 279 1.72 -15.42 29.64
C GLY A 279 2.13 -14.42 30.73
N MET A 280 1.16 -13.70 31.27
CA MET A 280 1.37 -12.78 32.39
C MET A 280 1.29 -13.51 33.73
N THR A 281 2.06 -13.09 34.70
CA THR A 281 2.06 -13.57 36.11
C THR A 281 2.04 -12.38 37.07
N GLY A 282 1.97 -12.65 38.37
CA GLY A 282 1.98 -11.58 39.37
C GLY A 282 0.60 -10.94 39.62
N PHE A 283 -0.46 -11.66 39.30
CA PHE A 283 -1.83 -11.24 39.58
C PHE A 283 -2.14 -11.21 41.08
N PRO A 284 -3.06 -10.33 41.54
CA PRO A 284 -3.43 -10.21 42.96
C PRO A 284 -4.19 -11.44 43.45
N VAL A 285 -4.16 -11.63 44.78
CA VAL A 285 -5.00 -12.60 45.49
C VAL A 285 -6.30 -11.91 45.89
N VAL A 286 -7.44 -12.58 45.64
CA VAL A 286 -8.75 -12.10 46.10
C VAL A 286 -8.74 -11.95 47.64
N GLN A 287 -9.29 -10.86 48.14
CA GLN A 287 -9.44 -10.59 49.58
C GLN A 287 -10.86 -10.94 50.02
N CYS A 288 -11.00 -11.21 51.31
CA CYS A 288 -12.32 -11.42 51.93
C CYS A 288 -12.40 -10.66 53.25
N ASP A 289 -13.45 -9.86 53.46
CA ASP A 289 -13.68 -9.03 54.62
C ASP A 289 -13.85 -9.83 55.94
N LYS A 290 -14.16 -11.13 55.83
CA LYS A 290 -14.36 -12.03 56.99
C LYS A 290 -13.20 -13.03 57.20
N VAL A 291 -12.13 -12.91 56.40
CA VAL A 291 -10.94 -13.75 56.58
C VAL A 291 -9.88 -13.01 57.36
N SER A 292 -9.46 -13.55 58.48
CA SER A 292 -8.35 -13.00 59.27
C SER A 292 -7.40 -14.15 59.67
N GLY A 293 -6.11 -13.99 59.41
CA GLY A 293 -5.10 -14.99 59.75
C GLY A 293 -5.37 -16.37 59.13
N GLY A 294 -5.96 -16.43 57.88
CA GLY A 294 -6.31 -17.67 57.21
C GLY A 294 -7.53 -18.43 57.78
N ARG A 295 -8.35 -17.71 58.58
CA ARG A 295 -9.56 -18.27 59.20
C ARG A 295 -10.77 -17.49 58.74
N LEU A 296 -11.87 -18.18 58.42
CA LEU A 296 -13.19 -17.60 58.16
C LEU A 296 -14.14 -18.18 59.22
N SER A 297 -14.70 -17.30 60.09
CA SER A 297 -15.63 -17.71 61.13
C SER A 297 -17.07 -17.37 60.74
N LEU A 298 -17.98 -18.34 60.80
CA LEU A 298 -19.41 -18.16 60.61
C LEU A 298 -20.03 -17.25 61.71
N HIS A 299 -19.40 -17.21 62.90
CA HIS A 299 -19.82 -16.34 64.00
C HIS A 299 -19.69 -14.86 63.63
N ASP A 300 -18.70 -14.49 62.84
CA ASP A 300 -18.44 -13.10 62.43
C ASP A 300 -19.38 -12.64 61.29
N ILE A 301 -20.27 -13.51 60.83
CA ILE A 301 -21.28 -13.21 59.80
C ILE A 301 -22.66 -13.23 60.48
N ALA A 302 -23.37 -12.14 60.42
CA ALA A 302 -24.74 -12.04 60.92
C ALA A 302 -25.67 -13.01 60.23
N GLU A 303 -26.78 -13.38 60.90
CA GLU A 303 -27.80 -14.23 60.27
C GLU A 303 -28.41 -13.51 59.02
N GLY A 304 -28.47 -14.19 57.89
CA GLY A 304 -28.83 -13.62 56.62
C GLY A 304 -27.73 -12.69 55.99
N GLY A 305 -26.54 -12.62 56.62
CA GLY A 305 -25.40 -11.84 56.12
C GLY A 305 -24.53 -12.62 55.15
N TYR A 306 -23.45 -12.02 54.73
CA TYR A 306 -22.51 -12.56 53.74
C TYR A 306 -21.06 -12.18 54.06
N ALA A 307 -20.12 -12.91 53.47
CA ALA A 307 -18.72 -12.55 53.35
C ALA A 307 -18.48 -11.92 51.94
N ARG A 308 -17.89 -10.74 51.92
CA ARG A 308 -17.65 -10.00 50.67
C ARG A 308 -16.23 -10.26 50.20
N PHE A 309 -16.09 -10.45 48.87
CA PHE A 309 -14.81 -10.55 48.22
C PHE A 309 -14.47 -9.25 47.49
N THR A 310 -13.22 -8.90 47.50
CA THR A 310 -12.66 -7.79 46.73
C THR A 310 -11.40 -8.25 46.00
N LEU A 311 -11.11 -7.63 44.88
CA LEU A 311 -9.95 -7.91 44.09
C LEU A 311 -9.24 -6.61 43.73
N ASP A 312 -7.97 -6.53 44.12
CA ASP A 312 -7.11 -5.40 43.77
C ASP A 312 -6.92 -5.33 42.26
N SER A 313 -6.61 -4.15 41.76
CA SER A 313 -6.29 -3.97 40.32
C SER A 313 -5.13 -4.85 39.87
N TRP A 314 -5.13 -5.20 38.62
CA TRP A 314 -4.06 -6.00 38.01
C TRP A 314 -3.49 -5.31 36.78
N SER A 315 -2.29 -5.71 36.40
CA SER A 315 -1.66 -5.23 35.18
C SER A 315 -2.51 -5.56 33.95
N PHE A 316 -2.70 -4.58 33.06
CA PHE A 316 -3.57 -4.66 31.88
C PHE A 316 -5.07 -4.80 32.19
N MET A 317 -5.53 -4.42 33.36
CA MET A 317 -6.95 -4.41 33.69
C MET A 317 -7.71 -3.52 32.68
N GLY A 318 -8.85 -4.02 32.22
CA GLY A 318 -9.71 -3.35 31.25
C GLY A 318 -11.17 -3.74 31.43
N THR A 319 -12.09 -2.85 31.02
CA THR A 319 -13.54 -3.10 31.10
C THR A 319 -14.07 -4.07 30.05
N ASP A 320 -13.23 -4.52 29.14
CA ASP A 320 -13.49 -5.56 28.15
C ASP A 320 -13.20 -6.98 28.66
N GLN A 321 -12.80 -7.09 29.93
CA GLN A 321 -12.43 -8.33 30.60
C GLN A 321 -13.57 -8.87 31.45
N PHE A 322 -13.48 -10.15 31.78
CA PHE A 322 -14.48 -10.86 32.59
C PHE A 322 -13.85 -11.58 33.75
N VAL A 323 -14.54 -11.61 34.89
CA VAL A 323 -14.10 -12.25 36.12
C VAL A 323 -15.07 -13.35 36.50
N SER A 324 -14.53 -14.51 36.88
CA SER A 324 -15.28 -15.58 37.55
C SER A 324 -14.66 -15.86 38.89
N VAL A 325 -15.52 -16.04 39.93
CA VAL A 325 -15.12 -16.33 41.31
C VAL A 325 -15.90 -17.54 41.82
N GLU A 326 -15.18 -18.53 42.29
CA GLU A 326 -15.77 -19.76 42.85
C GLU A 326 -15.16 -20.05 44.21
N VAL A 327 -16.00 -20.57 45.17
CA VAL A 327 -15.56 -21.08 46.43
C VAL A 327 -15.62 -22.59 46.40
N HIS A 328 -14.50 -23.25 46.60
CA HIS A 328 -14.32 -24.68 46.59
C HIS A 328 -14.05 -25.18 48.04
N GLY A 329 -14.67 -26.28 48.42
CA GLY A 329 -14.44 -26.92 49.70
C GLY A 329 -15.12 -28.27 49.80
N LEU A 330 -15.09 -28.92 50.99
CA LEU A 330 -15.79 -30.14 51.23
C LEU A 330 -17.22 -29.84 51.72
N SER A 331 -18.20 -30.59 51.17
CA SER A 331 -19.61 -30.52 51.58
C SER A 331 -19.77 -31.10 53.01
N SER A 332 -20.55 -30.42 53.83
CA SER A 332 -20.91 -30.89 55.20
C SER A 332 -21.86 -32.11 55.16
N ALA A 333 -22.54 -32.38 54.05
CA ALA A 333 -23.52 -33.44 53.94
C ALA A 333 -22.87 -34.80 53.61
N ASP A 334 -21.88 -34.83 52.74
CA ASP A 334 -21.35 -36.10 52.16
C ASP A 334 -19.83 -36.13 51.98
N ASN A 335 -19.12 -35.09 52.42
CA ASN A 335 -17.68 -34.95 52.27
C ASN A 335 -17.21 -34.86 50.79
N ALA A 336 -18.13 -34.69 49.84
CA ALA A 336 -17.76 -34.51 48.43
C ALA A 336 -17.28 -33.08 48.17
N LEU A 337 -16.61 -32.88 47.05
CA LEU A 337 -16.23 -31.54 46.59
C LEU A 337 -17.50 -30.72 46.32
N LEU A 338 -17.62 -29.61 47.02
CA LEU A 338 -18.66 -28.62 46.79
C LEU A 338 -18.04 -27.39 46.16
N VAL A 339 -18.66 -26.89 45.11
CA VAL A 339 -18.29 -25.65 44.43
C VAL A 339 -19.50 -24.68 44.49
N VAL A 340 -19.29 -23.49 44.97
CA VAL A 340 -20.29 -22.41 44.96
C VAL A 340 -19.78 -21.29 44.07
N SER A 341 -20.52 -21.01 42.99
CA SER A 341 -20.23 -19.88 42.12
C SER A 341 -20.64 -18.57 42.80
N VAL A 342 -19.76 -17.61 42.84
CA VAL A 342 -19.96 -16.28 43.39
C VAL A 342 -20.17 -15.26 42.28
N LEU A 343 -19.27 -15.27 41.28
CA LEU A 343 -19.42 -14.54 40.04
C LEU A 343 -19.15 -15.50 38.86
N ASP A 344 -19.96 -15.39 37.84
CA ASP A 344 -19.78 -16.18 36.62
C ASP A 344 -19.78 -15.23 35.43
N GLU A 345 -18.65 -15.21 34.71
CA GLU A 345 -18.44 -14.36 33.52
C GLU A 345 -18.88 -12.90 33.74
N TYR A 346 -18.58 -12.36 34.92
CA TYR A 346 -18.99 -11.01 35.26
C TYR A 346 -18.06 -9.97 34.61
N PRO A 347 -18.57 -9.02 33.83
CA PRO A 347 -17.72 -7.99 33.19
C PRO A 347 -17.08 -7.08 34.25
N VAL A 348 -15.81 -6.75 34.04
CA VAL A 348 -15.10 -5.76 34.87
C VAL A 348 -15.81 -4.40 34.75
N PRO A 349 -16.41 -3.88 35.84
CA PRO A 349 -17.30 -2.70 35.71
C PRO A 349 -16.54 -1.40 35.51
N VAL A 350 -15.34 -1.31 36.06
CA VAL A 350 -14.48 -0.12 36.05
C VAL A 350 -13.04 -0.52 36.24
N VAL A 351 -12.12 0.26 35.70
CA VAL A 351 -10.68 0.16 36.03
C VAL A 351 -10.42 1.05 37.24
N ASP A 352 -10.25 0.45 38.40
CA ASP A 352 -10.04 1.13 39.66
C ASP A 352 -9.02 0.35 40.52
N ASP A 353 -8.55 0.88 41.61
CA ASP A 353 -7.60 0.23 42.51
C ASP A 353 -8.12 -1.09 43.08
N GLU A 354 -9.42 -1.18 43.31
CA GLU A 354 -10.11 -2.37 43.85
C GLU A 354 -11.50 -2.51 43.18
N ILE A 355 -11.91 -3.74 42.90
CA ILE A 355 -13.27 -4.04 42.43
C ILE A 355 -13.99 -4.98 43.38
N ASP A 356 -15.32 -4.91 43.41
CA ASP A 356 -16.18 -5.91 44.04
C ASP A 356 -16.09 -7.25 43.28
N ALA A 357 -15.63 -8.30 43.95
CA ALA A 357 -15.50 -9.64 43.47
C ALA A 357 -16.63 -10.56 43.92
N GLY A 358 -17.76 -9.97 44.32
CA GLY A 358 -18.97 -10.65 44.76
C GLY A 358 -18.97 -11.02 46.25
N HIS A 359 -19.96 -11.82 46.64
CA HIS A 359 -20.11 -12.23 48.03
C HIS A 359 -20.68 -13.67 48.12
N ILE A 360 -20.40 -14.34 49.23
CA ILE A 360 -20.98 -15.63 49.56
C ILE A 360 -21.85 -15.51 50.81
N SER A 361 -23.07 -16.06 50.75
CA SER A 361 -24.01 -15.99 51.87
C SER A 361 -23.56 -16.92 53.01
N LYS A 362 -23.94 -16.56 54.29
CA LYS A 362 -23.76 -17.45 55.44
C LYS A 362 -24.46 -18.82 55.19
N THR A 363 -25.59 -18.82 54.51
CA THR A 363 -26.34 -20.04 54.18
C THR A 363 -25.52 -20.93 53.27
N ASP A 364 -24.86 -20.41 52.26
CA ASP A 364 -24.01 -21.19 51.36
C ASP A 364 -22.72 -21.63 52.07
N LEU A 365 -22.12 -20.79 52.92
CA LEU A 365 -20.98 -21.19 53.73
C LEU A 365 -21.29 -22.35 54.70
N ASN A 366 -22.51 -22.42 55.25
CA ASN A 366 -22.95 -23.52 56.10
C ASN A 366 -23.05 -24.87 55.39
N ARG A 367 -23.04 -24.89 54.07
CA ARG A 367 -23.00 -26.12 53.26
C ARG A 367 -21.60 -26.77 53.24
N PHE A 368 -20.55 -26.04 53.60
CA PHE A 368 -19.19 -26.52 53.65
C PHE A 368 -18.91 -27.14 55.05
N MET A 369 -18.00 -28.08 55.07
CA MET A 369 -17.57 -28.75 56.29
C MET A 369 -16.72 -27.83 57.15
N ILE A 370 -17.14 -27.60 58.42
CA ILE A 370 -16.39 -26.84 59.40
C ILE A 370 -15.07 -27.55 59.71
N GLY A 371 -14.01 -26.80 59.95
CA GLY A 371 -12.67 -27.30 60.20
C GLY A 371 -11.88 -27.66 58.94
N THR A 372 -12.47 -27.52 57.75
CA THR A 372 -11.79 -27.78 56.50
C THR A 372 -11.41 -26.50 55.75
N GLN A 373 -10.49 -26.63 54.80
CA GLN A 373 -10.01 -25.51 54.00
C GLN A 373 -10.99 -25.17 52.89
N LEU A 374 -11.31 -23.90 52.76
CA LEU A 374 -11.95 -23.32 51.58
C LEU A 374 -10.86 -22.75 50.66
N ASP A 375 -11.05 -22.90 49.38
CA ASP A 375 -10.18 -22.40 48.30
C ASP A 375 -11.02 -21.46 47.40
N VAL A 376 -10.82 -20.15 47.54
CA VAL A 376 -11.50 -19.15 46.70
C VAL A 376 -10.66 -18.92 45.46
N ARG A 377 -11.21 -19.34 44.33
CA ARG A 377 -10.55 -19.31 43.04
C ARG A 377 -11.10 -18.18 42.18
N VAL A 378 -10.19 -17.38 41.64
CA VAL A 378 -10.50 -16.34 40.68
C VAL A 378 -9.89 -16.67 39.34
N ARG A 379 -10.66 -16.44 38.29
CA ARG A 379 -10.21 -16.55 36.92
C ARG A 379 -10.60 -15.24 36.20
N VAL A 380 -9.69 -14.72 35.39
CA VAL A 380 -9.95 -13.54 34.55
C VAL A 380 -9.76 -13.91 33.09
N SER A 381 -10.73 -13.54 32.27
CA SER A 381 -10.60 -13.61 30.82
C SER A 381 -10.21 -12.25 30.27
N PHE A 382 -9.12 -12.20 29.52
CA PHE A 382 -8.63 -11.03 28.81
C PHE A 382 -9.14 -10.97 27.35
N ASP A 383 -9.78 -12.05 26.85
CA ASP A 383 -10.12 -12.28 25.47
C ASP A 383 -11.60 -12.64 25.27
N GLN A 384 -12.49 -11.90 25.94
CA GLN A 384 -13.94 -12.04 25.80
C GLN A 384 -14.44 -13.48 26.07
N THR A 385 -14.02 -14.08 27.16
CA THR A 385 -14.37 -15.43 27.65
C THR A 385 -13.83 -16.61 26.84
N LEU A 386 -12.99 -16.38 25.80
CA LEU A 386 -12.38 -17.48 25.03
C LEU A 386 -11.36 -18.27 25.81
N SER A 387 -10.62 -17.62 26.70
CA SER A 387 -9.67 -18.28 27.61
C SER A 387 -9.66 -17.61 28.98
N TRP A 388 -9.22 -18.37 30.00
CA TRP A 388 -9.25 -17.96 31.39
C TRP A 388 -7.88 -18.08 32.03
N GLN A 389 -7.39 -17.01 32.64
CA GLN A 389 -6.16 -16.98 33.42
C GLN A 389 -6.48 -17.15 34.90
N PRO A 390 -5.95 -18.18 35.58
CA PRO A 390 -6.15 -18.33 37.00
C PRO A 390 -5.30 -17.31 37.77
N PHE A 391 -5.93 -16.63 38.74
CA PHE A 391 -5.25 -15.78 39.71
C PHE A 391 -4.87 -16.65 40.93
N PRO A 392 -3.93 -16.18 41.76
CA PRO A 392 -3.61 -16.85 43.01
C PRO A 392 -4.85 -16.94 43.90
N SER A 393 -5.12 -18.13 44.48
CA SER A 393 -6.31 -18.37 45.27
C SER A 393 -6.15 -17.94 46.74
N LEU A 394 -7.24 -17.46 47.36
CA LEU A 394 -7.34 -17.23 48.77
C LEU A 394 -7.72 -18.56 49.47
N ARG A 395 -6.95 -18.94 50.48
CA ARG A 395 -7.21 -20.13 51.29
C ARG A 395 -7.52 -19.75 52.73
N ALA A 396 -8.64 -20.25 53.24
CA ALA A 396 -9.04 -20.04 54.62
C ALA A 396 -9.68 -21.29 55.22
N THR A 397 -9.46 -21.59 56.48
CA THR A 397 -10.15 -22.65 57.20
C THR A 397 -11.48 -22.10 57.71
N LEU A 398 -12.57 -22.85 57.47
CA LEU A 398 -13.92 -22.49 57.96
C LEU A 398 -14.11 -22.91 59.42
N TYR A 399 -14.54 -21.98 60.25
CA TYR A 399 -14.90 -22.17 61.66
C TYR A 399 -16.38 -21.83 61.90
N ALA A 400 -16.90 -22.45 63.00
CA ALA A 400 -18.25 -22.20 63.45
C ALA A 400 -18.47 -20.72 63.90
#